data_970a3bd6a07fee3103fd3cc38390b578
#
_entry.id   970a3bd6a07fee3103fd3cc38390b578
#
_cell.length_a   1.000
_cell.length_b   1.000
_cell.length_c   1.000
_cell.angle_alpha   90.00
_cell.angle_beta   90.00
_cell.angle_gamma   90.00
#
_symmetry.space_group_name_H-M   'P 1'
#
loop_
_entity.id
_entity.type
_entity.pdbx_description
1 polymer ?
#
loop_
_entity_poly.entity_id
_entity_poly.type
_entity_poly.pdbx_seq_one_letter_code
_entity_poly.pdbx_strand_id
1 'polypeptide(L)'
;MDLLLAARDGAKLAASLFEPATPNGHAVLLNSGTGIPRQFYGAFARHLADRGFIVLTYDYRGLGGSEKLRDATMEHWGRIDQPSMIDHLAALAPDGSRAVIGHSLGGQILGLADNIGSLDAAVLICSQSGHWRHWPAGRRRLRMLALWWLLIPGLTALTGHFPGAWVGTADLPSGVARSWARWGRSRYYVCDAQGAPLRPHNADVAFPLRWMSFTDDPIAPLGAVEALRPYYPNAAVERLHLAPDDLGTDAVGHFGFFRKSMPRRAWDEIADWLENRLRQTGRISSSKEISACPNHTSSPKSKTASAG
;
A
#
# COMPACT_ATOMS: atom_id res chain seq x y z
N MET A 1 -7.47 -14.77 -10.27
CA MET A 1 -8.42 -15.64 -9.51
C MET A 1 -9.02 -14.83 -8.38
N ASP A 2 -10.35 -14.90 -8.18
CA ASP A 2 -10.99 -14.24 -7.03
C ASP A 2 -11.00 -15.19 -5.82
N LEU A 3 -10.76 -14.62 -4.64
CA LEU A 3 -10.58 -15.32 -3.36
C LEU A 3 -11.42 -14.66 -2.27
N LEU A 4 -11.70 -15.41 -1.22
CA LEU A 4 -12.25 -14.90 0.03
C LEU A 4 -11.27 -15.30 1.15
N LEU A 5 -10.50 -14.35 1.65
CA LEU A 5 -9.43 -14.56 2.62
C LEU A 5 -9.89 -14.15 4.02
N ALA A 6 -9.44 -14.86 5.04
CA ALA A 6 -9.74 -14.50 6.42
C ALA A 6 -8.79 -13.41 6.91
N ALA A 7 -9.31 -12.35 7.50
CA ALA A 7 -8.54 -11.44 8.32
C ALA A 7 -8.19 -12.10 9.68
N ARG A 8 -7.24 -11.52 10.42
CA ARG A 8 -6.76 -12.03 11.71
C ARG A 8 -7.87 -12.21 12.77
N ASP A 9 -8.94 -11.41 12.66
CA ASP A 9 -10.14 -11.48 13.51
C ASP A 9 -11.28 -12.34 12.95
N GLY A 10 -11.03 -13.02 11.83
CA GLY A 10 -11.97 -13.93 11.17
C GLY A 10 -12.87 -13.28 10.13
N ALA A 11 -12.91 -11.94 10.01
CA ALA A 11 -13.68 -11.26 8.96
C ALA A 11 -13.24 -11.71 7.57
N LYS A 12 -14.20 -11.82 6.63
CA LYS A 12 -13.92 -12.29 5.28
C LYS A 12 -13.65 -11.11 4.34
N LEU A 13 -12.46 -11.09 3.74
CA LEU A 13 -12.04 -10.07 2.81
C LEU A 13 -11.98 -10.66 1.39
N ALA A 14 -12.69 -10.03 0.48
CA ALA A 14 -12.62 -10.38 -0.93
C ALA A 14 -11.29 -9.89 -1.51
N ALA A 15 -10.59 -10.79 -2.17
CA ALA A 15 -9.29 -10.53 -2.79
C ALA A 15 -9.26 -11.02 -4.24
N SER A 16 -8.32 -10.52 -5.01
CA SER A 16 -8.00 -11.05 -6.35
C SER A 16 -6.50 -11.29 -6.43
N LEU A 17 -6.14 -12.52 -6.75
CA LEU A 17 -4.78 -12.96 -7.00
C LEU A 17 -4.50 -12.96 -8.51
N PHE A 18 -3.40 -12.33 -8.89
CA PHE A 18 -2.86 -12.31 -10.24
C PHE A 18 -1.50 -13.02 -10.21
N GLU A 19 -1.47 -14.20 -10.79
CA GLU A 19 -0.28 -15.04 -10.86
C GLU A 19 0.43 -14.80 -12.19
N PRO A 20 1.77 -14.67 -12.19
CA PRO A 20 2.56 -14.54 -13.40
C PRO A 20 2.74 -15.90 -14.09
N ALA A 21 2.84 -15.89 -15.42
CA ALA A 21 3.22 -17.11 -16.18
C ALA A 21 4.64 -17.54 -15.86
N THR A 22 5.54 -16.58 -15.62
CA THR A 22 6.94 -16.82 -15.22
C THR A 22 7.24 -15.94 -14.01
N PRO A 23 7.26 -16.52 -12.80
CA PRO A 23 7.53 -15.75 -11.57
C PRO A 23 8.95 -15.19 -11.52
N ASN A 24 9.08 -13.93 -11.11
CA ASN A 24 10.35 -13.28 -10.83
C ASN A 24 10.81 -13.41 -9.35
N GLY A 25 10.03 -14.16 -8.55
CA GLY A 25 10.31 -14.37 -7.12
C GLY A 25 9.82 -13.26 -6.19
N HIS A 26 9.11 -12.27 -6.70
CA HIS A 26 8.63 -11.13 -5.90
C HIS A 26 7.12 -11.07 -5.84
N ALA A 27 6.59 -10.53 -4.74
CA ALA A 27 5.16 -10.35 -4.55
C ALA A 27 4.79 -8.90 -4.17
N VAL A 28 3.62 -8.46 -4.63
CA VAL A 28 3.12 -7.08 -4.46
C VAL A 28 1.71 -7.12 -3.89
N LEU A 29 1.51 -6.43 -2.76
CA LEU A 29 0.19 -6.12 -2.21
C LEU A 29 -0.27 -4.76 -2.74
N LEU A 30 -1.51 -4.65 -3.18
CA LEU A 30 -2.11 -3.39 -3.59
C LEU A 30 -3.16 -2.95 -2.57
N ASN A 31 -2.86 -1.87 -1.84
CA ASN A 31 -3.75 -1.20 -0.90
C ASN A 31 -4.59 -0.15 -1.60
N SER A 32 -5.91 -0.32 -1.57
CA SER A 32 -6.87 0.53 -2.26
C SER A 32 -7.00 1.93 -1.63
N GLY A 33 -7.46 2.90 -2.44
CA GLY A 33 -7.96 4.18 -1.95
C GLY A 33 -9.30 4.05 -1.22
N THR A 34 -9.71 5.11 -0.51
CA THR A 34 -10.98 5.14 0.24
C THR A 34 -12.17 4.86 -0.68
N GLY A 35 -12.90 3.78 -0.40
CA GLY A 35 -14.10 3.43 -1.16
C GLY A 35 -13.85 2.95 -2.60
N ILE A 36 -12.62 2.63 -2.97
CA ILE A 36 -12.29 2.14 -4.30
C ILE A 36 -12.23 0.61 -4.28
N PRO A 37 -13.06 -0.09 -5.05
CA PRO A 37 -13.06 -1.55 -5.08
C PRO A 37 -11.80 -2.10 -5.77
N ARG A 38 -11.36 -3.28 -5.35
CA ARG A 38 -10.15 -3.95 -5.86
C ARG A 38 -10.11 -4.12 -7.37
N GLN A 39 -11.29 -4.32 -8.00
CA GLN A 39 -11.41 -4.51 -9.45
C GLN A 39 -10.92 -3.29 -10.25
N PHE A 40 -10.98 -2.09 -9.67
CA PHE A 40 -10.48 -0.87 -10.30
C PHE A 40 -9.01 -0.98 -10.67
N TYR A 41 -8.24 -1.69 -9.88
CA TYR A 41 -6.79 -1.88 -10.06
C TYR A 41 -6.44 -3.08 -10.95
N GLY A 42 -7.43 -3.83 -11.43
CA GLY A 42 -7.22 -5.10 -12.12
C GLY A 42 -6.35 -5.03 -13.38
N ALA A 43 -6.41 -3.94 -14.15
CA ALA A 43 -5.57 -3.76 -15.33
C ALA A 43 -4.09 -3.57 -14.96
N PHE A 44 -3.82 -2.75 -13.96
CA PHE A 44 -2.47 -2.51 -13.44
C PHE A 44 -1.91 -3.76 -12.75
N ALA A 45 -2.72 -4.45 -11.94
CA ALA A 45 -2.31 -5.70 -11.30
C ALA A 45 -1.97 -6.80 -12.33
N ARG A 46 -2.75 -6.90 -13.41
CA ARG A 46 -2.44 -7.81 -14.51
C ARG A 46 -1.11 -7.45 -15.17
N HIS A 47 -0.88 -6.17 -15.44
CA HIS A 47 0.38 -5.70 -16.02
C HIS A 47 1.59 -6.07 -15.14
N LEU A 48 1.50 -5.91 -13.82
CA LEU A 48 2.56 -6.34 -12.90
C LEU A 48 2.75 -7.88 -12.92
N ALA A 49 1.66 -8.64 -13.02
CA ALA A 49 1.76 -10.09 -13.16
C ALA A 49 2.41 -10.50 -14.49
N ASP A 50 2.11 -9.83 -15.59
CA ASP A 50 2.78 -10.02 -16.89
C ASP A 50 4.30 -9.71 -16.80
N ARG A 51 4.72 -8.88 -15.83
CA ARG A 51 6.12 -8.57 -15.50
C ARG A 51 6.74 -9.54 -14.46
N GLY A 52 6.05 -10.61 -14.10
CA GLY A 52 6.56 -11.67 -13.24
C GLY A 52 6.23 -11.56 -11.76
N PHE A 53 5.53 -10.53 -11.31
CA PHE A 53 5.14 -10.38 -9.90
C PHE A 53 3.92 -11.22 -9.55
N ILE A 54 3.89 -11.82 -8.36
CA ILE A 54 2.66 -12.28 -7.73
C ILE A 54 1.95 -11.04 -7.19
N VAL A 55 0.71 -10.77 -7.59
CA VAL A 55 0.00 -9.55 -7.16
C VAL A 55 -1.30 -9.91 -6.44
N LEU A 56 -1.45 -9.38 -5.22
CA LEU A 56 -2.65 -9.51 -4.41
C LEU A 56 -3.33 -8.16 -4.27
N THR A 57 -4.61 -8.07 -4.67
CA THR A 57 -5.47 -6.91 -4.43
C THR A 57 -6.63 -7.34 -3.54
N TYR A 58 -7.20 -6.43 -2.75
CA TYR A 58 -8.30 -6.77 -1.87
C TYR A 58 -9.24 -5.59 -1.62
N ASP A 59 -10.47 -5.90 -1.21
CA ASP A 59 -11.43 -4.96 -0.67
C ASP A 59 -11.29 -4.92 0.85
N TYR A 60 -11.20 -3.74 1.45
CA TYR A 60 -11.31 -3.61 2.90
C TYR A 60 -12.68 -4.05 3.39
N ARG A 61 -12.79 -4.49 4.66
CA ARG A 61 -14.08 -4.82 5.29
C ARG A 61 -15.10 -3.71 5.10
N GLY A 62 -16.33 -4.09 4.85
CA GLY A 62 -17.42 -3.15 4.56
C GLY A 62 -17.49 -2.68 3.11
N LEU A 63 -16.49 -2.95 2.27
CA LEU A 63 -16.44 -2.55 0.86
C LEU A 63 -16.54 -3.75 -0.10
N GLY A 64 -16.90 -3.45 -1.34
CA GLY A 64 -16.84 -4.38 -2.47
C GLY A 64 -17.47 -5.73 -2.17
N GLY A 65 -16.70 -6.79 -2.35
CA GLY A 65 -17.08 -8.19 -2.05
C GLY A 65 -16.74 -8.66 -0.64
N SER A 66 -16.10 -7.83 0.19
CA SER A 66 -15.77 -8.15 1.58
C SER A 66 -16.99 -8.12 2.50
N GLU A 67 -16.87 -8.76 3.64
CA GLU A 67 -17.93 -8.82 4.65
C GLU A 67 -18.44 -7.43 5.03
N LYS A 68 -19.78 -7.28 5.06
CA LYS A 68 -20.47 -6.01 5.30
C LYS A 68 -20.59 -5.72 6.80
N LEU A 69 -19.57 -5.09 7.35
CA LEU A 69 -19.52 -4.69 8.77
C LEU A 69 -19.82 -3.19 8.89
N ARG A 70 -20.96 -2.85 9.50
CA ARG A 70 -21.42 -1.46 9.68
C ARG A 70 -20.54 -0.65 10.63
N ASP A 71 -19.92 -1.32 11.58
CA ASP A 71 -19.00 -0.77 12.59
C ASP A 71 -17.54 -0.74 12.12
N ALA A 72 -17.27 -1.16 10.88
CA ALA A 72 -15.94 -1.02 10.28
C ALA A 72 -15.44 0.42 10.39
N THR A 73 -14.15 0.59 10.70
CA THR A 73 -13.48 1.89 10.78
C THR A 73 -12.21 1.90 9.93
N MET A 74 -11.64 3.07 9.68
CA MET A 74 -10.34 3.16 9.01
C MET A 74 -9.21 2.54 9.83
N GLU A 75 -9.34 2.54 11.14
CA GLU A 75 -8.42 1.86 12.06
C GLU A 75 -8.45 0.34 11.86
N HIS A 76 -9.62 -0.27 11.64
CA HIS A 76 -9.73 -1.69 11.29
C HIS A 76 -9.01 -1.99 9.97
N TRP A 77 -9.15 -1.12 8.96
CA TRP A 77 -8.48 -1.29 7.67
C TRP A 77 -6.97 -1.31 7.79
N GLY A 78 -6.41 -0.39 8.60
CA GLY A 78 -4.96 -0.30 8.79
C GLY A 78 -4.36 -1.31 9.76
N ARG A 79 -5.11 -1.69 10.83
CA ARG A 79 -4.57 -2.50 11.95
C ARG A 79 -4.95 -3.97 11.88
N ILE A 80 -5.94 -4.33 11.05
CA ILE A 80 -6.42 -5.71 10.94
C ILE A 80 -6.41 -6.17 9.48
N ASP A 81 -7.08 -5.45 8.56
CA ASP A 81 -7.20 -5.90 7.18
C ASP A 81 -5.84 -5.88 6.46
N GLN A 82 -5.14 -4.75 6.51
CA GLN A 82 -3.84 -4.61 5.86
C GLN A 82 -2.80 -5.62 6.38
N PRO A 83 -2.55 -5.78 7.70
CA PRO A 83 -1.59 -6.77 8.17
C PRO A 83 -2.02 -8.21 7.84
N SER A 84 -3.33 -8.52 7.83
CA SER A 84 -3.80 -9.83 7.38
C SER A 84 -3.42 -10.10 5.92
N MET A 85 -3.55 -9.10 5.05
CA MET A 85 -3.17 -9.26 3.65
C MET A 85 -1.66 -9.30 3.44
N ILE A 86 -0.87 -8.65 4.29
CA ILE A 86 0.60 -8.81 4.32
C ILE A 86 0.98 -10.25 4.72
N ASP A 87 0.28 -10.85 5.71
CA ASP A 87 0.50 -12.25 6.10
C ASP A 87 0.17 -13.21 4.95
N HIS A 88 -0.95 -12.99 4.24
CA HIS A 88 -1.30 -13.79 3.06
C HIS A 88 -0.28 -13.61 1.92
N LEU A 89 0.21 -12.40 1.69
CA LEU A 89 1.25 -12.14 0.69
C LEU A 89 2.54 -12.88 1.06
N ALA A 90 2.90 -12.91 2.34
CA ALA A 90 4.07 -13.63 2.83
C ALA A 90 3.95 -15.14 2.61
N ALA A 91 2.75 -15.71 2.76
CA ALA A 91 2.49 -17.12 2.48
C ALA A 91 2.56 -17.45 0.98
N LEU A 92 2.20 -16.50 0.09
CA LEU A 92 2.29 -16.67 -1.36
C LEU A 92 3.74 -16.60 -1.88
N ALA A 93 4.63 -15.89 -1.19
CA ALA A 93 6.04 -15.74 -1.54
C ALA A 93 6.91 -15.86 -0.29
N PRO A 94 7.05 -17.08 0.29
CA PRO A 94 7.76 -17.29 1.56
C PRO A 94 9.24 -16.89 1.49
N ASP A 95 9.91 -17.21 0.39
CA ASP A 95 11.33 -16.90 0.15
C ASP A 95 11.51 -15.63 -0.69
N GLY A 96 10.42 -15.02 -1.13
CA GLY A 96 10.41 -13.86 -2.02
C GLY A 96 10.48 -12.53 -1.28
N SER A 97 10.99 -11.51 -1.97
CA SER A 97 10.87 -10.12 -1.52
C SER A 97 9.47 -9.59 -1.80
N ARG A 98 9.00 -8.71 -0.92
CA ARG A 98 7.61 -8.23 -0.91
C ARG A 98 7.53 -6.73 -0.91
N ALA A 99 6.60 -6.20 -1.69
CA ALA A 99 6.33 -4.76 -1.72
C ALA A 99 4.85 -4.46 -1.52
N VAL A 100 4.57 -3.21 -1.18
CA VAL A 100 3.21 -2.68 -1.18
C VAL A 100 3.10 -1.50 -2.15
N ILE A 101 1.98 -1.44 -2.88
CA ILE A 101 1.56 -0.25 -3.61
C ILE A 101 0.34 0.31 -2.92
N GLY A 102 0.45 1.54 -2.39
CA GLY A 102 -0.63 2.23 -1.69
C GLY A 102 -1.19 3.37 -2.54
N HIS A 103 -2.47 3.27 -2.92
CA HIS A 103 -3.19 4.38 -3.54
C HIS A 103 -3.90 5.22 -2.48
N SER A 104 -3.65 6.53 -2.48
CA SER A 104 -4.37 7.46 -1.59
C SER A 104 -4.35 6.99 -0.13
N LEU A 105 -5.50 6.59 0.44
CA LEU A 105 -5.61 6.01 1.78
C LEU A 105 -4.65 4.83 1.99
N GLY A 106 -4.51 3.97 0.98
CA GLY A 106 -3.67 2.78 1.07
C GLY A 106 -2.22 3.07 1.43
N GLY A 107 -1.71 4.26 1.06
CA GLY A 107 -0.39 4.71 1.51
C GLY A 107 -0.41 5.53 2.81
N GLN A 108 -1.57 6.04 3.24
CA GLN A 108 -1.68 6.81 4.48
C GLN A 108 -1.65 5.92 5.73
N ILE A 109 -2.10 4.67 5.58
CA ILE A 109 -2.31 3.73 6.69
C ILE A 109 -1.20 2.69 6.84
N LEU A 110 -0.09 2.77 6.07
CA LEU A 110 0.98 1.77 6.11
C LEU A 110 1.47 1.52 7.54
N GLY A 111 1.77 2.57 8.28
CA GLY A 111 2.27 2.47 9.65
C GLY A 111 1.25 2.06 10.71
N LEU A 112 0.04 1.66 10.32
CA LEU A 112 -0.92 1.02 11.23
C LEU A 112 -0.74 -0.50 11.31
N ALA A 113 -0.08 -1.12 10.33
CA ALA A 113 0.17 -2.55 10.29
C ALA A 113 1.40 -2.92 11.14
N ASP A 114 1.23 -3.83 12.08
CA ASP A 114 2.29 -4.29 12.99
C ASP A 114 3.37 -5.13 12.31
N ASN A 115 3.07 -5.69 11.14
CA ASN A 115 3.99 -6.47 10.31
C ASN A 115 4.53 -5.69 9.11
N ILE A 116 4.38 -4.36 9.08
CA ILE A 116 4.80 -3.52 7.95
C ILE A 116 6.31 -3.64 7.67
N GLY A 117 7.13 -3.80 8.70
CA GLY A 117 8.58 -4.00 8.61
C GLY A 117 8.99 -5.30 7.90
N SER A 118 8.06 -6.21 7.60
CA SER A 118 8.32 -7.41 6.80
C SER A 118 8.36 -7.16 5.30
N LEU A 119 8.03 -5.96 4.85
CA LEU A 119 8.12 -5.54 3.45
C LEU A 119 9.50 -4.98 3.12
N ASP A 120 9.84 -5.01 1.84
CA ASP A 120 11.16 -4.64 1.32
C ASP A 120 11.13 -3.33 0.51
N ALA A 121 9.95 -2.91 0.03
CA ALA A 121 9.77 -1.66 -0.71
C ALA A 121 8.31 -1.20 -0.69
N ALA A 122 8.08 0.09 -0.96
CA ALA A 122 6.73 0.60 -1.20
C ALA A 122 6.69 1.62 -2.33
N VAL A 123 5.52 1.68 -3.01
CA VAL A 123 5.17 2.76 -3.93
C VAL A 123 3.89 3.41 -3.45
N LEU A 124 3.92 4.70 -3.16
CA LEU A 124 2.73 5.48 -2.80
C LEU A 124 2.29 6.34 -3.98
N ILE A 125 1.04 6.22 -4.38
CA ILE A 125 0.47 6.96 -5.50
C ILE A 125 -0.69 7.80 -4.99
N CYS A 126 -0.61 9.12 -5.17
CA CYS A 126 -1.60 10.10 -4.70
C CYS A 126 -1.89 10.04 -3.19
N SER A 127 -0.97 9.52 -2.38
CA SER A 127 -1.14 9.46 -0.93
C SER A 127 -0.82 10.81 -0.29
N GLN A 128 -1.75 11.34 0.51
CA GLN A 128 -1.69 12.70 1.06
C GLN A 128 -2.30 12.76 2.47
N SER A 129 -2.03 13.81 3.19
CA SER A 129 -2.77 14.14 4.40
C SER A 129 -4.13 14.72 4.05
N GLY A 130 -5.21 14.13 4.54
CA GLY A 130 -6.58 14.62 4.34
C GLY A 130 -6.96 15.81 5.25
N HIS A 131 -6.03 16.36 6.05
CA HIS A 131 -6.34 17.47 6.92
C HIS A 131 -6.66 18.73 6.12
N TRP A 132 -7.81 19.34 6.35
CA TRP A 132 -8.40 20.43 5.58
C TRP A 132 -7.49 21.64 5.32
N ARG A 133 -6.54 21.95 6.22
CA ARG A 133 -5.60 23.07 6.08
C ARG A 133 -4.55 22.87 4.98
N HIS A 134 -4.33 21.63 4.52
CA HIS A 134 -3.34 21.33 3.50
C HIS A 134 -3.84 21.65 2.08
N TRP A 135 -5.12 21.99 1.92
CA TRP A 135 -5.63 22.50 0.65
C TRP A 135 -5.39 24.01 0.51
N PRO A 136 -5.19 24.52 -0.72
CA PRO A 136 -5.07 25.94 -0.99
C PRO A 136 -6.27 26.71 -0.40
N ALA A 137 -5.99 27.92 0.10
CA ALA A 137 -7.03 28.82 0.63
C ALA A 137 -8.12 29.09 -0.44
N GLY A 138 -9.32 29.46 0.02
CA GLY A 138 -10.47 29.73 -0.83
C GLY A 138 -11.40 28.54 -1.02
N ARG A 139 -12.03 28.41 -2.20
CA ARG A 139 -13.13 27.45 -2.46
C ARG A 139 -12.76 26.00 -2.17
N ARG A 140 -11.51 25.57 -2.46
CA ARG A 140 -11.07 24.19 -2.21
C ARG A 140 -11.04 23.87 -0.72
N ARG A 141 -10.47 24.76 0.09
CA ARG A 141 -10.43 24.61 1.56
C ARG A 141 -11.84 24.65 2.19
N LEU A 142 -12.72 25.52 1.69
CA LEU A 142 -14.11 25.57 2.13
C LEU A 142 -14.87 24.27 1.81
N ARG A 143 -14.61 23.66 0.64
CA ARG A 143 -15.19 22.35 0.31
C ARG A 143 -14.72 21.26 1.28
N MET A 144 -13.45 21.27 1.68
CA MET A 144 -12.92 20.30 2.66
C MET A 144 -13.52 20.52 4.05
N LEU A 145 -13.72 21.79 4.46
CA LEU A 145 -14.44 22.09 5.68
C LEU A 145 -15.87 21.56 5.62
N ALA A 146 -16.61 21.87 4.56
CA ALA A 146 -17.98 21.38 4.38
C ALA A 146 -18.02 19.84 4.37
N LEU A 147 -17.08 19.18 3.70
CA LEU A 147 -16.99 17.72 3.65
C LEU A 147 -16.84 17.12 5.05
N TRP A 148 -15.86 17.60 5.84
CA TRP A 148 -15.52 17.01 7.13
C TRP A 148 -16.47 17.35 8.27
N TRP A 149 -17.11 18.54 8.26
CA TRP A 149 -17.97 19.00 9.36
C TRP A 149 -19.46 18.87 9.07
N LEU A 150 -19.88 18.89 7.80
CA LEU A 150 -21.29 18.90 7.41
C LEU A 150 -21.70 17.66 6.60
N LEU A 151 -21.05 17.43 5.44
CA LEU A 151 -21.54 16.43 4.48
C LEU A 151 -21.38 15.01 5.01
N ILE A 152 -20.17 14.62 5.43
CA ILE A 152 -19.97 13.25 5.93
C ILE A 152 -20.78 12.99 7.20
N PRO A 153 -20.71 13.83 8.25
CA PRO A 153 -21.52 13.60 9.45
C PRO A 153 -23.02 13.63 9.18
N GLY A 154 -23.51 14.63 8.42
CA GLY A 154 -24.93 14.80 8.14
C GLY A 154 -25.52 13.66 7.30
N LEU A 155 -24.88 13.34 6.17
CA LEU A 155 -25.35 12.25 5.31
C LEU A 155 -25.26 10.89 6.05
N THR A 156 -24.17 10.64 6.76
CA THR A 156 -24.02 9.38 7.53
C THR A 156 -25.08 9.25 8.63
N ALA A 157 -25.47 10.35 9.28
CA ALA A 157 -26.54 10.35 10.29
C ALA A 157 -27.93 10.08 9.66
N LEU A 158 -28.17 10.57 8.46
CA LEU A 158 -29.45 10.42 7.77
C LEU A 158 -29.63 9.04 7.12
N THR A 159 -28.56 8.47 6.54
CA THR A 159 -28.66 7.26 5.71
C THR A 159 -28.08 6.01 6.37
N GLY A 160 -27.37 6.15 7.52
CA GLY A 160 -26.66 5.06 8.18
C GLY A 160 -25.35 4.62 7.48
N HIS A 161 -24.98 5.31 6.40
CA HIS A 161 -23.72 5.15 5.65
C HIS A 161 -23.37 6.48 4.99
N PHE A 162 -22.18 6.62 4.41
CA PHE A 162 -21.85 7.77 3.57
C PHE A 162 -22.00 7.39 2.10
N PRO A 163 -22.92 8.03 1.34
CA PRO A 163 -23.09 7.77 -0.08
C PRO A 163 -21.83 8.18 -0.87
N GLY A 164 -21.07 7.22 -1.35
CA GLY A 164 -19.77 7.44 -1.99
C GLY A 164 -19.83 8.22 -3.31
N ALA A 165 -20.99 8.22 -3.98
CA ALA A 165 -21.20 9.00 -5.20
C ALA A 165 -20.88 10.49 -5.07
N TRP A 166 -20.98 11.07 -3.87
CA TRP A 166 -20.62 12.48 -3.60
C TRP A 166 -19.12 12.78 -3.75
N VAL A 167 -18.28 11.74 -3.66
CA VAL A 167 -16.81 11.85 -3.77
C VAL A 167 -16.24 10.91 -4.84
N GLY A 168 -17.10 10.29 -5.65
CA GLY A 168 -16.70 9.42 -6.76
C GLY A 168 -16.18 8.04 -6.34
N THR A 169 -16.69 7.51 -5.21
CA THR A 169 -16.30 6.21 -4.65
C THR A 169 -17.53 5.31 -4.38
N ALA A 170 -17.30 4.10 -3.88
CA ALA A 170 -18.37 3.28 -3.33
C ALA A 170 -18.87 3.85 -1.98
N ASP A 171 -20.06 3.42 -1.57
CA ASP A 171 -20.63 3.78 -0.27
C ASP A 171 -19.73 3.30 0.88
N LEU A 172 -19.57 4.16 1.89
CA LEU A 172 -18.71 3.87 3.04
C LEU A 172 -19.56 3.47 4.26
N PRO A 173 -19.17 2.41 5.00
CA PRO A 173 -19.76 2.12 6.30
C PRO A 173 -19.74 3.34 7.22
N SER A 174 -20.74 3.48 8.08
CA SER A 174 -20.86 4.66 8.95
C SER A 174 -19.64 4.86 9.86
N GLY A 175 -19.02 3.78 10.35
CA GLY A 175 -17.81 3.87 11.18
C GLY A 175 -16.60 4.35 10.39
N VAL A 176 -16.43 3.89 9.15
CA VAL A 176 -15.39 4.37 8.23
C VAL A 176 -15.57 5.85 7.94
N ALA A 177 -16.77 6.27 7.56
CA ALA A 177 -17.08 7.65 7.24
C ALA A 177 -16.81 8.58 8.44
N ARG A 178 -17.22 8.18 9.65
CA ARG A 178 -16.97 8.95 10.87
C ARG A 178 -15.49 9.04 11.22
N SER A 179 -14.73 7.94 11.11
CA SER A 179 -13.29 7.97 11.35
C SER A 179 -12.56 8.82 10.29
N TRP A 180 -12.98 8.76 9.04
CA TRP A 180 -12.41 9.59 7.98
C TRP A 180 -12.66 11.09 8.23
N ALA A 181 -13.88 11.48 8.59
CA ALA A 181 -14.20 12.86 8.96
C ALA A 181 -13.41 13.33 10.20
N ARG A 182 -13.22 12.47 11.21
CA ARG A 182 -12.36 12.75 12.37
C ARG A 182 -10.92 13.02 11.96
N TRP A 183 -10.35 12.17 11.11
CA TRP A 183 -8.99 12.35 10.58
C TRP A 183 -8.87 13.67 9.81
N GLY A 184 -9.80 13.96 8.90
CA GLY A 184 -9.78 15.20 8.12
C GLY A 184 -9.84 16.47 8.95
N ARG A 185 -10.45 16.42 10.14
CA ARG A 185 -10.51 17.53 11.12
C ARG A 185 -9.27 17.65 11.98
N SER A 186 -8.59 16.52 12.27
CA SER A 186 -7.42 16.50 13.13
C SER A 186 -6.18 17.06 12.43
N ARG A 187 -5.42 17.92 13.16
CA ARG A 187 -4.11 18.40 12.69
C ARG A 187 -3.11 17.27 12.49
N TYR A 188 -3.32 16.16 13.17
CA TYR A 188 -2.48 14.96 13.06
C TYR A 188 -2.93 14.03 11.94
N TYR A 189 -4.05 14.31 11.29
CA TYR A 189 -4.74 13.50 10.30
C TYR A 189 -5.02 12.08 10.82
N VAL A 190 -4.16 11.09 10.59
CA VAL A 190 -4.33 9.76 11.16
C VAL A 190 -4.25 9.85 12.69
N CYS A 191 -5.42 9.69 13.35
CA CYS A 191 -5.58 9.85 14.77
C CYS A 191 -6.57 8.85 15.36
N ASP A 192 -6.43 8.56 16.65
CA ASP A 192 -7.35 7.72 17.40
C ASP A 192 -8.71 8.40 17.67
N ALA A 193 -9.58 7.74 18.45
CA ALA A 193 -10.89 8.26 18.80
C ALA A 193 -10.81 9.53 19.66
N GLN A 194 -9.73 9.74 20.39
CA GLN A 194 -9.45 10.89 21.24
C GLN A 194 -8.76 12.04 20.48
N GLY A 195 -8.39 11.80 19.20
CA GLY A 195 -7.71 12.78 18.34
C GLY A 195 -6.19 12.81 18.51
N ALA A 196 -5.60 11.89 19.28
CA ALA A 196 -4.15 11.75 19.41
C ALA A 196 -3.55 11.10 18.15
N PRO A 197 -2.27 11.39 17.80
CA PRO A 197 -1.62 10.78 16.65
C PRO A 197 -1.63 9.25 16.74
N LEU A 198 -2.10 8.58 15.72
CA LEU A 198 -2.12 7.13 15.64
C LEU A 198 -1.04 6.66 14.65
N ARG A 199 0.15 6.31 15.15
CA ARG A 199 1.34 5.97 14.34
C ARG A 199 2.17 4.87 15.01
N PRO A 200 1.59 3.71 15.33
CA PRO A 200 2.27 2.70 16.13
C PRO A 200 3.52 2.12 15.45
N HIS A 201 3.51 1.97 14.11
CA HIS A 201 4.54 1.31 13.33
C HIS A 201 5.07 2.18 12.16
N ASN A 202 4.86 3.50 12.21
CA ASN A 202 5.33 4.38 11.15
C ASN A 202 6.87 4.42 11.02
N ALA A 203 7.59 4.22 12.14
CA ALA A 203 9.03 4.13 12.14
C ALA A 203 9.56 2.81 11.55
N ASP A 204 8.73 1.76 11.52
CA ASP A 204 9.08 0.45 10.94
C ASP A 204 9.03 0.47 9.39
N VAL A 205 8.46 1.53 8.80
CA VAL A 205 8.58 1.84 7.38
C VAL A 205 9.98 2.40 7.13
N ALA A 206 10.98 1.52 7.11
CA ALA A 206 12.40 1.85 6.97
C ALA A 206 13.01 1.38 5.64
N PHE A 207 12.19 0.90 4.71
CA PHE A 207 12.56 0.43 3.39
C PHE A 207 12.45 1.53 2.33
N PRO A 208 13.01 1.34 1.10
CA PRO A 208 12.86 2.27 0.00
C PRO A 208 11.39 2.55 -0.34
N LEU A 209 11.05 3.84 -0.48
CA LEU A 209 9.70 4.29 -0.74
C LEU A 209 9.70 5.27 -1.91
N ARG A 210 9.05 4.91 -3.03
CA ARG A 210 8.77 5.83 -4.13
C ARG A 210 7.41 6.49 -3.90
N TRP A 211 7.36 7.81 -3.92
CA TRP A 211 6.15 8.58 -3.67
C TRP A 211 5.80 9.43 -4.87
N MET A 212 4.69 9.09 -5.53
CA MET A 212 4.22 9.73 -6.74
C MET A 212 2.98 10.59 -6.48
N SER A 213 2.96 11.77 -7.06
CA SER A 213 1.82 12.69 -7.06
C SER A 213 1.75 13.41 -8.40
N PHE A 214 0.59 13.97 -8.75
CA PHE A 214 0.36 14.56 -10.05
C PHE A 214 -0.06 16.02 -9.94
N THR A 215 0.41 16.86 -10.89
CA THR A 215 0.15 18.31 -10.87
C THR A 215 -1.33 18.64 -11.07
N ASP A 216 -2.07 17.76 -11.73
CA ASP A 216 -3.49 17.89 -12.04
C ASP A 216 -4.41 17.18 -11.02
N ASP A 217 -3.87 16.66 -9.90
CA ASP A 217 -4.66 15.99 -8.87
C ASP A 217 -5.31 17.00 -7.90
N PRO A 218 -6.64 17.21 -7.96
CA PRO A 218 -7.33 18.14 -7.06
C PRO A 218 -7.55 17.59 -5.66
N ILE A 219 -7.41 16.24 -5.48
CA ILE A 219 -7.66 15.55 -4.21
C ILE A 219 -6.37 15.39 -3.40
N ALA A 220 -5.21 15.30 -4.09
CA ALA A 220 -3.90 15.23 -3.45
C ALA A 220 -3.00 16.40 -3.88
N PRO A 221 -3.34 17.66 -3.55
CA PRO A 221 -2.48 18.78 -3.87
C PRO A 221 -1.11 18.63 -3.20
N LEU A 222 -0.05 19.15 -3.82
CA LEU A 222 1.33 18.95 -3.38
C LEU A 222 1.53 19.25 -1.89
N GLY A 223 0.92 20.32 -1.38
CA GLY A 223 1.02 20.66 0.06
C GLY A 223 0.44 19.59 0.98
N ALA A 224 -0.60 18.86 0.55
CA ALA A 224 -1.17 17.75 1.31
C ALA A 224 -0.31 16.49 1.23
N VAL A 225 0.33 16.26 0.08
CA VAL A 225 1.31 15.15 -0.11
C VAL A 225 2.51 15.37 0.81
N GLU A 226 3.10 16.58 0.78
CA GLU A 226 4.24 16.94 1.62
C GLU A 226 3.93 16.83 3.11
N ALA A 227 2.72 17.15 3.53
CA ALA A 227 2.30 17.08 4.92
C ALA A 227 2.20 15.64 5.46
N LEU A 228 2.10 14.64 4.60
CA LEU A 228 2.11 13.22 5.00
C LEU A 228 3.54 12.65 5.12
N ARG A 229 4.52 13.25 4.44
CA ARG A 229 5.90 12.75 4.41
C ARG A 229 6.53 12.51 5.81
N PRO A 230 6.38 13.42 6.79
CA PRO A 230 6.94 13.21 8.13
C PRO A 230 6.39 11.99 8.88
N TYR A 231 5.37 11.32 8.33
CA TYR A 231 4.79 10.12 8.95
C TYR A 231 5.70 8.90 8.81
N TYR A 232 6.61 8.89 7.83
CA TYR A 232 7.55 7.80 7.58
C TYR A 232 8.99 8.27 7.77
N PRO A 233 9.42 8.51 9.04
CA PRO A 233 10.67 9.19 9.34
C PRO A 233 11.92 8.41 8.92
N ASN A 234 11.82 7.08 8.84
CA ASN A 234 12.94 6.20 8.54
C ASN A 234 12.97 5.74 7.08
N ALA A 235 11.96 6.08 6.29
CA ALA A 235 11.88 5.67 4.88
C ALA A 235 12.89 6.44 4.01
N ALA A 236 13.59 5.72 3.14
CA ALA A 236 14.36 6.34 2.06
C ALA A 236 13.43 6.75 0.93
N VAL A 237 12.95 8.00 0.96
CA VAL A 237 11.88 8.49 0.06
C VAL A 237 12.44 9.07 -1.23
N GLU A 238 12.08 8.45 -2.36
CA GLU A 238 12.20 9.00 -3.70
C GLU A 238 10.88 9.67 -4.11
N ARG A 239 10.90 10.98 -4.37
CA ARG A 239 9.69 11.75 -4.66
C ARG A 239 9.59 12.09 -6.13
N LEU A 240 8.42 11.85 -6.71
CA LEU A 240 8.05 12.23 -8.06
C LEU A 240 6.77 13.06 -8.02
N HIS A 241 6.83 14.28 -8.56
CA HIS A 241 5.65 15.13 -8.77
C HIS A 241 5.57 15.44 -10.27
N LEU A 242 4.69 14.69 -10.96
CA LEU A 242 4.68 14.58 -12.41
C LEU A 242 3.50 15.34 -13.02
N ALA A 243 3.75 15.98 -14.16
CA ALA A 243 2.68 16.48 -15.02
C ALA A 243 2.13 15.33 -15.90
N PRO A 244 0.90 15.43 -16.41
CA PRO A 244 0.35 14.44 -17.34
C PRO A 244 1.26 14.18 -18.56
N ASP A 245 1.88 15.23 -19.10
CA ASP A 245 2.79 15.15 -20.25
C ASP A 245 4.02 14.27 -19.97
N ASP A 246 4.53 14.26 -18.72
CA ASP A 246 5.66 13.41 -18.32
C ASP A 246 5.32 11.91 -18.48
N LEU A 247 4.04 11.58 -18.35
CA LEU A 247 3.51 10.23 -18.52
C LEU A 247 2.95 9.98 -19.94
N GLY A 248 2.94 11.00 -20.81
CA GLY A 248 2.42 10.93 -22.17
C GLY A 248 0.91 10.78 -22.25
N THR A 249 0.19 11.50 -21.40
CA THR A 249 -1.28 11.56 -21.36
C THR A 249 -1.74 12.98 -21.11
N ASP A 250 -2.98 13.31 -21.51
CA ASP A 250 -3.56 14.64 -21.32
C ASP A 250 -4.02 14.89 -19.88
N ALA A 251 -4.31 13.83 -19.11
CA ALA A 251 -4.77 13.93 -17.73
C ALA A 251 -4.48 12.67 -16.93
N VAL A 252 -4.15 12.84 -15.64
CA VAL A 252 -3.98 11.77 -14.65
C VAL A 252 -4.97 11.94 -13.51
N GLY A 253 -4.95 13.08 -12.82
CA GLY A 253 -5.76 13.34 -11.64
C GLY A 253 -5.54 12.30 -10.54
N HIS A 254 -6.55 12.08 -9.69
CA HIS A 254 -6.41 11.17 -8.53
C HIS A 254 -6.50 9.68 -8.89
N PHE A 255 -7.17 9.34 -9.97
CA PHE A 255 -7.52 7.95 -10.32
C PHE A 255 -6.91 7.46 -11.63
N GLY A 256 -6.46 8.37 -12.48
CA GLY A 256 -6.08 8.06 -13.87
C GLY A 256 -4.92 7.10 -14.00
N PHE A 257 -3.98 7.14 -13.04
CA PHE A 257 -2.80 6.26 -13.09
C PHE A 257 -3.15 4.77 -13.20
N PHE A 258 -4.25 4.32 -12.59
CA PHE A 258 -4.67 2.92 -12.59
C PHE A 258 -5.65 2.55 -13.71
N ARG A 259 -6.07 3.52 -14.52
CA ARG A 259 -7.01 3.28 -15.62
C ARG A 259 -6.33 2.60 -16.81
N LYS A 260 -7.08 1.80 -17.56
CA LYS A 260 -6.60 1.12 -18.78
C LYS A 260 -6.08 2.08 -19.85
N SER A 261 -6.50 3.35 -19.80
CA SER A 261 -6.05 4.41 -20.72
C SER A 261 -4.65 4.93 -20.39
N MET A 262 -4.08 4.63 -19.21
CA MET A 262 -2.72 5.04 -18.86
C MET A 262 -1.71 4.39 -19.81
N PRO A 263 -0.77 5.15 -20.38
CA PRO A 263 0.32 4.59 -21.16
C PRO A 263 1.10 3.54 -20.39
N ARG A 264 1.31 2.36 -20.98
CA ARG A 264 1.94 1.22 -20.31
C ARG A 264 3.33 1.54 -19.78
N ARG A 265 4.08 2.42 -20.45
CA ARG A 265 5.42 2.88 -20.00
C ARG A 265 5.41 3.41 -18.55
N ALA A 266 4.32 4.09 -18.13
CA ALA A 266 4.19 4.58 -16.75
C ALA A 266 4.08 3.43 -15.74
N TRP A 267 3.47 2.33 -16.12
CA TRP A 267 3.39 1.10 -15.32
C TRP A 267 4.70 0.32 -15.36
N ASP A 268 5.40 0.29 -16.52
CA ASP A 268 6.72 -0.32 -16.64
C ASP A 268 7.74 0.34 -15.72
N GLU A 269 7.73 1.67 -15.59
CA GLU A 269 8.60 2.39 -14.66
C GLU A 269 8.40 1.97 -13.20
N ILE A 270 7.17 1.64 -12.80
CA ILE A 270 6.89 1.10 -11.46
C ILE A 270 7.40 -0.32 -11.34
N ALA A 271 7.15 -1.18 -12.34
CA ALA A 271 7.60 -2.54 -12.34
C ALA A 271 9.14 -2.64 -12.30
N ASP A 272 9.83 -1.84 -13.11
CA ASP A 272 11.30 -1.78 -13.16
C ASP A 272 11.88 -1.28 -11.83
N TRP A 273 11.29 -0.25 -11.23
CA TRP A 273 11.74 0.25 -9.95
C TRP A 273 11.57 -0.79 -8.84
N LEU A 274 10.41 -1.45 -8.77
CA LEU A 274 10.15 -2.51 -7.81
C LEU A 274 11.14 -3.66 -7.99
N GLU A 275 11.30 -4.15 -9.22
CA GLU A 275 12.22 -5.26 -9.51
C GLU A 275 13.64 -4.93 -9.07
N ASN A 276 14.14 -3.73 -9.40
CA ASN A 276 15.47 -3.28 -9.01
C ASN A 276 15.63 -3.19 -7.48
N ARG A 277 14.63 -2.69 -6.76
CA ARG A 277 14.70 -2.57 -5.29
C ARG A 277 14.61 -3.92 -4.60
N LEU A 278 13.69 -4.78 -5.03
CA LEU A 278 13.46 -6.08 -4.42
C LEU A 278 14.62 -7.06 -4.66
N ARG A 279 15.31 -6.96 -5.79
CA ARG A 279 16.56 -7.72 -6.04
C ARG A 279 17.70 -7.30 -5.10
N GLN A 280 17.78 -6.02 -4.73
CA GLN A 280 18.83 -5.50 -3.85
C GLN A 280 18.65 -5.93 -2.39
N THR A 281 17.44 -6.22 -1.94
CA THR A 281 17.16 -6.66 -0.57
C THR A 281 17.54 -8.11 -0.27
N GLY A 282 17.92 -8.88 -1.30
CA GLY A 282 18.73 -10.10 -1.16
C GLY A 282 18.07 -11.30 -0.49
N ARG A 283 16.73 -11.36 -0.32
CA ARG A 283 16.06 -12.58 0.20
C ARG A 283 16.23 -13.79 -0.70
N ILE A 284 16.53 -13.59 -1.99
CA ILE A 284 16.75 -14.66 -2.98
C ILE A 284 18.21 -15.19 -2.99
N SER A 285 19.14 -14.56 -2.26
CA SER A 285 20.58 -14.83 -2.39
C SER A 285 21.16 -15.90 -1.47
N SER A 286 20.43 -16.45 -0.50
CA SER A 286 21.02 -17.36 0.50
C SER A 286 21.01 -18.86 0.15
N SER A 287 20.50 -19.26 -1.01
CA SER A 287 20.43 -20.68 -1.40
C SER A 287 21.57 -21.18 -2.31
N LYS A 288 22.58 -20.35 -2.62
CA LYS A 288 23.68 -20.75 -3.53
C LYS A 288 25.08 -20.80 -2.92
N GLU A 289 25.27 -20.52 -1.64
CA GLU A 289 26.61 -20.57 -1.00
C GLU A 289 26.85 -21.73 -0.03
N ILE A 290 26.08 -22.80 -0.08
CA ILE A 290 26.39 -24.03 0.64
C ILE A 290 26.81 -25.11 -0.38
N SER A 291 27.93 -24.90 -1.06
CA SER A 291 28.65 -25.99 -1.75
C SER A 291 30.04 -25.52 -2.16
N ALA A 292 30.94 -25.35 -1.21
CA ALA A 292 32.39 -25.47 -1.44
C ALA A 292 33.11 -25.64 -0.11
N CYS A 293 32.99 -26.80 0.51
CA CYS A 293 34.02 -27.24 1.46
C CYS A 293 35.07 -27.96 0.66
N PRO A 294 36.33 -27.53 0.59
CA PRO A 294 37.40 -28.33 0.02
C PRO A 294 37.76 -29.43 1.00
N ASN A 295 37.65 -30.69 0.50
CA ASN A 295 38.17 -31.88 1.16
C ASN A 295 39.67 -31.74 1.35
N HIS A 296 40.12 -31.50 2.55
CA HIS A 296 41.51 -31.74 2.96
C HIS A 296 41.65 -33.22 3.34
N THR A 297 42.08 -34.02 2.38
CA THR A 297 42.68 -35.34 2.64
C THR A 297 44.13 -35.12 3.12
N SER A 298 44.38 -35.29 4.38
CA SER A 298 45.74 -35.45 4.94
C SER A 298 45.93 -36.92 5.29
N SER A 299 46.73 -37.61 4.48
CA SER A 299 47.30 -38.94 4.79
C SER A 299 48.27 -38.88 5.97
N PRO A 300 48.25 -39.87 6.86
CA PRO A 300 49.29 -39.96 7.91
C PRO A 300 50.52 -40.70 7.38
N LYS A 301 51.67 -40.06 7.42
CA LYS A 301 52.98 -40.73 7.23
C LYS A 301 53.35 -41.52 8.50
N SER A 302 53.52 -42.83 8.30
CA SER A 302 54.15 -43.73 9.23
C SER A 302 55.64 -43.35 9.41
N LYS A 303 56.12 -43.18 10.63
CA LYS A 303 57.52 -43.23 11.03
C LYS A 303 57.69 -44.43 11.94
N THR A 304 58.36 -45.43 11.38
CA THR A 304 59.04 -46.50 12.10
C THR A 304 60.24 -45.89 12.87
N ALA A 305 60.32 -46.14 14.16
CA ALA A 305 61.55 -45.95 14.94
C ALA A 305 62.05 -47.32 15.36
N SER A 306 63.23 -47.66 14.91
CA SER A 306 64.03 -48.81 15.34
C SER A 306 64.75 -48.49 16.61
N ALA A 307 64.94 -49.55 17.41
CA ALA A 307 65.62 -49.63 18.69
C ALA A 307 67.12 -49.30 18.63
N GLY A 308 67.63 -48.83 19.71
CA GLY A 308 68.99 -48.80 20.21
C GLY A 308 68.93 -48.63 21.71
#